data_3f067cc7b7d73368e4d32610c684085f
#
_entry.id   3f067cc7b7d73368e4d32610c684085f
#
_cell.length_a   1.000
_cell.length_b   1.000
_cell.length_c   1.000
_cell.angle_alpha   90.00
_cell.angle_beta   90.00
_cell.angle_gamma   90.00
#
_symmetry.space_group_name_H-M   'P 1'
#
loop_
_entity.id
_entity.type
_entity.pdbx_description
1 polymer ?
#
loop_
_entity_poly.entity_id
_entity_poly.type
_entity_poly.pdbx_seq_one_letter_code
_entity_poly.pdbx_strand_id
1 'polypeptide(L)'
;VSRGLGDVYKRQFLNKDHKYRIGTGLFWLLYSVSFIFGSYLSKEINGWLVIAMAAIVLVKQLGKGHYFESPIEFKKGEAVRIGNVIFVPALLVGIITFIIGFFTKLGALVGLGIAAIIAMGAALYITKGSFNQGFHEGRRLIDAIGWTAILSQLLAALGYLFNLAGVGKIISSAVASVVPADNVFLVVVAYCIGMVIFTMIMGNAFAAFAMITSAIGVPMLVVAHGANPAAIGAIAVSYTHLTLPTTER
;
A
#
# COMPACT_ATOMS: atom_id res chain seq x y z
N VAL A 1 1.31 8.89 39.08
CA VAL A 1 1.54 8.64 37.63
C VAL A 1 0.27 8.21 36.92
N SER A 2 -0.66 7.50 37.56
CA SER A 2 -1.87 6.98 36.93
C SER A 2 -2.98 8.00 36.63
N ARG A 3 -3.03 9.15 37.33
CA ARG A 3 -4.05 10.18 37.12
C ARG A 3 -3.81 11.06 35.87
N GLY A 4 -2.56 11.27 35.48
CA GLY A 4 -2.23 12.10 34.31
C GLY A 4 -2.57 11.46 32.97
N LEU A 5 -2.50 10.13 32.86
CA LEU A 5 -2.85 9.42 31.62
C LEU A 5 -4.33 9.46 31.31
N GLY A 6 -5.21 9.35 32.33
CA GLY A 6 -6.66 9.39 32.13
C GLY A 6 -7.18 10.75 31.61
N ASP A 7 -6.56 11.86 32.05
CA ASP A 7 -6.91 13.20 31.61
C ASP A 7 -6.42 13.52 30.20
N VAL A 8 -5.26 12.95 29.80
CA VAL A 8 -4.73 13.06 28.44
C VAL A 8 -5.64 12.35 27.46
N TYR A 9 -6.15 11.16 27.80
CA TYR A 9 -7.08 10.41 26.95
C TYR A 9 -8.43 11.13 26.74
N LYS A 10 -8.99 11.73 27.80
CA LYS A 10 -10.23 12.53 27.69
C LYS A 10 -10.07 13.75 26.79
N ARG A 11 -8.95 14.45 26.86
CA ARG A 11 -8.68 15.63 26.02
C ARG A 11 -8.49 15.29 24.54
N GLN A 12 -7.97 14.11 24.20
CA GLN A 12 -7.78 13.70 22.80
C GLN A 12 -9.08 13.32 22.09
N PHE A 13 -10.07 12.75 22.78
CA PHE A 13 -11.39 12.44 22.19
C PHE A 13 -12.24 13.69 21.93
N LEU A 14 -11.96 14.78 22.62
CA LEU A 14 -12.68 16.06 22.56
C LEU A 14 -11.86 17.16 21.87
N ASN A 15 -10.73 16.84 21.26
CA ASN A 15 -9.85 17.84 20.66
C ASN A 15 -10.58 18.56 19.52
N LYS A 16 -11.19 19.70 19.84
CA LYS A 16 -11.83 20.63 18.91
C LYS A 16 -10.80 21.32 17.98
N ASP A 17 -9.52 21.14 18.23
CA ASP A 17 -8.42 21.85 17.56
C ASP A 17 -7.95 21.22 16.24
N HIS A 18 -8.56 20.10 15.81
CA HIS A 18 -8.22 19.52 14.52
C HIS A 18 -8.95 20.29 13.40
N LYS A 19 -8.27 21.27 12.80
CA LYS A 19 -8.82 22.18 11.77
C LYS A 19 -9.54 21.44 10.62
N TYR A 20 -9.19 20.18 10.36
CA TYR A 20 -9.73 19.36 9.25
C TYR A 20 -10.41 18.07 9.72
N ARG A 21 -10.93 18.06 10.94
CA ARG A 21 -11.53 16.89 11.58
C ARG A 21 -12.63 16.23 10.74
N ILE A 22 -13.53 17.04 10.16
CA ILE A 22 -14.67 16.53 9.38
C ILE A 22 -14.19 15.92 8.07
N GLY A 23 -13.32 16.61 7.34
CA GLY A 23 -12.76 16.11 6.07
C GLY A 23 -11.98 14.83 6.25
N THR A 24 -11.11 14.76 7.28
CA THR A 24 -10.35 13.55 7.59
C THR A 24 -11.27 12.39 7.99
N GLY A 25 -12.27 12.64 8.82
CA GLY A 25 -13.26 11.63 9.23
C GLY A 25 -14.05 11.10 8.04
N LEU A 26 -14.54 11.99 7.17
CA LEU A 26 -15.28 11.64 5.97
C LEU A 26 -14.42 10.83 5.00
N PHE A 27 -13.16 11.22 4.78
CA PHE A 27 -12.21 10.49 3.95
C PHE A 27 -12.06 9.04 4.40
N TRP A 28 -11.77 8.81 5.68
CA TRP A 28 -11.59 7.46 6.20
C TRP A 28 -12.88 6.65 6.25
N LEU A 29 -14.02 7.30 6.41
CA LEU A 29 -15.32 6.66 6.32
C LEU A 29 -15.58 6.17 4.89
N LEU A 30 -15.40 7.02 3.86
CA LEU A 30 -15.56 6.65 2.47
C LEU A 30 -14.58 5.53 2.07
N TYR A 31 -13.33 5.61 2.55
CA TYR A 31 -12.33 4.58 2.34
C TYR A 31 -12.78 3.23 2.94
N SER A 32 -13.27 3.23 4.17
CA SER A 32 -13.78 2.03 4.84
C SER A 32 -14.99 1.44 4.11
N VAL A 33 -15.92 2.27 3.65
CA VAL A 33 -17.08 1.85 2.86
C VAL A 33 -16.63 1.19 1.56
N SER A 34 -15.66 1.77 0.86
CA SER A 34 -15.10 1.20 -0.37
C SER A 34 -14.46 -0.18 -0.13
N PHE A 35 -13.77 -0.37 1.00
CA PHE A 35 -13.13 -1.66 1.31
C PHE A 35 -14.12 -2.73 1.80
N ILE A 36 -15.08 -2.37 2.65
CA ILE A 36 -16.01 -3.33 3.25
C ILE A 36 -17.11 -3.71 2.24
N PHE A 37 -17.62 -2.74 1.51
CA PHE A 37 -18.78 -2.91 0.65
C PHE A 37 -18.44 -2.86 -0.85
N GLY A 38 -17.18 -2.64 -1.23
CA GLY A 38 -16.77 -2.45 -2.63
C GLY A 38 -17.18 -3.59 -3.57
N SER A 39 -17.23 -4.83 -3.09
CA SER A 39 -17.69 -5.99 -3.86
C SER A 39 -19.21 -6.01 -4.06
N TYR A 40 -19.97 -5.34 -3.23
CA TYR A 40 -21.44 -5.27 -3.27
C TYR A 40 -21.94 -4.01 -3.98
N LEU A 41 -21.10 -2.99 -4.09
CA LEU A 41 -21.43 -1.73 -4.75
C LEU A 41 -21.23 -1.84 -6.26
N SER A 42 -22.02 -1.10 -7.04
CA SER A 42 -21.79 -1.00 -8.48
C SER A 42 -20.44 -0.31 -8.78
N LYS A 43 -19.90 -0.55 -9.99
CA LYS A 43 -18.63 0.04 -10.43
C LYS A 43 -18.68 1.58 -10.42
N GLU A 44 -19.82 2.14 -10.77
CA GLU A 44 -20.08 3.58 -10.79
C GLU A 44 -20.03 4.16 -9.38
N ILE A 45 -20.68 3.51 -8.40
CA ILE A 45 -20.67 3.96 -6.99
C ILE A 45 -19.25 3.91 -6.44
N ASN A 46 -18.51 2.83 -6.70
CA ASN A 46 -17.11 2.72 -6.30
C ASN A 46 -16.26 3.84 -6.93
N GLY A 47 -16.49 4.18 -8.20
CA GLY A 47 -15.85 5.31 -8.87
C GLY A 47 -16.15 6.64 -8.19
N TRP A 48 -17.40 6.90 -7.85
CA TRP A 48 -17.81 8.12 -7.15
C TRP A 48 -17.22 8.23 -5.74
N LEU A 49 -17.07 7.11 -5.02
CA LEU A 49 -16.38 7.09 -3.73
C LEU A 49 -14.92 7.55 -3.86
N VAL A 50 -14.20 7.05 -4.87
CA VAL A 50 -12.81 7.45 -5.13
C VAL A 50 -12.72 8.92 -5.52
N ILE A 51 -13.63 9.41 -6.38
CA ILE A 51 -13.69 10.83 -6.76
C ILE A 51 -13.97 11.71 -5.55
N ALA A 52 -14.91 11.31 -4.68
CA ALA A 52 -15.20 12.06 -3.46
C ALA A 52 -13.99 12.11 -2.51
N MET A 53 -13.28 11.01 -2.33
CA MET A 53 -12.04 10.98 -1.55
C MET A 53 -10.96 11.89 -2.16
N ALA A 54 -10.77 11.84 -3.47
CA ALA A 54 -9.83 12.71 -4.18
C ALA A 54 -10.21 14.19 -4.03
N ALA A 55 -11.50 14.54 -4.10
CA ALA A 55 -11.98 15.90 -3.89
C ALA A 55 -11.66 16.42 -2.48
N ILE A 56 -11.83 15.59 -1.43
CA ILE A 56 -11.47 15.95 -0.06
C ILE A 56 -9.97 16.29 0.05
N VAL A 57 -9.12 15.50 -0.63
CA VAL A 57 -7.67 15.73 -0.66
C VAL A 57 -7.34 17.03 -1.40
N LEU A 58 -7.94 17.27 -2.57
CA LEU A 58 -7.71 18.47 -3.39
C LEU A 58 -8.10 19.75 -2.64
N VAL A 59 -9.20 19.74 -1.90
CA VAL A 59 -9.66 20.88 -1.09
C VAL A 59 -8.83 21.01 0.20
N LYS A 60 -7.77 20.21 0.37
CA LYS A 60 -6.88 20.22 1.55
C LYS A 60 -7.63 20.03 2.89
N GLN A 61 -8.71 19.26 2.87
CA GLN A 61 -9.50 18.93 4.06
C GLN A 61 -8.98 17.68 4.79
N LEU A 62 -7.86 17.14 4.35
CA LEU A 62 -7.17 16.03 5.02
C LEU A 62 -6.02 16.59 5.86
N GLY A 63 -6.03 16.32 7.15
CA GLY A 63 -5.00 16.78 8.09
C GLY A 63 -4.49 15.66 8.98
N LYS A 64 -3.28 15.82 9.50
CA LYS A 64 -2.70 14.92 10.50
C LYS A 64 -3.21 15.34 11.89
N GLY A 65 -3.60 14.35 12.71
CA GLY A 65 -3.91 14.57 14.12
C GLY A 65 -2.65 14.92 14.92
N HIS A 66 -2.82 15.63 16.04
CA HIS A 66 -1.78 15.78 17.03
C HIS A 66 -1.69 14.52 17.88
N TYR A 67 -0.59 13.78 17.76
CA TYR A 67 -0.34 12.58 18.52
C TYR A 67 0.66 12.84 19.63
N PHE A 68 0.37 12.29 20.80
CA PHE A 68 1.31 12.33 21.91
C PHE A 68 2.49 11.39 21.61
N GLU A 69 3.68 11.92 21.57
CA GLU A 69 4.89 11.12 21.51
C GLU A 69 5.38 10.81 22.92
N SER A 70 5.65 9.53 23.15
CA SER A 70 6.24 9.11 24.43
C SER A 70 7.63 9.76 24.62
N PRO A 71 8.01 10.15 25.85
CA PRO A 71 9.32 10.71 26.14
C PRO A 71 10.46 9.80 25.64
N ILE A 72 11.55 10.42 25.19
CA ILE A 72 12.70 9.68 24.62
C ILE A 72 13.28 8.71 25.65
N GLU A 73 13.30 9.09 26.93
CA GLU A 73 13.79 8.23 28.02
C GLU A 73 12.94 6.96 28.17
N PHE A 74 11.62 7.07 28.06
CA PHE A 74 10.73 5.92 28.08
C PHE A 74 11.01 5.01 26.87
N LYS A 75 11.15 5.59 25.67
CA LYS A 75 11.46 4.82 24.43
C LYS A 75 12.79 4.08 24.58
N LYS A 76 13.82 4.70 25.15
CA LYS A 76 15.13 4.07 25.40
C LYS A 76 15.04 2.94 26.43
N GLY A 77 14.32 3.14 27.53
CA GLY A 77 14.11 2.12 28.55
C GLY A 77 13.40 0.89 28.02
N GLU A 78 12.32 1.09 27.23
CA GLU A 78 11.59 0.02 26.60
C GLU A 78 12.42 -0.69 25.50
N ALA A 79 13.22 0.04 24.73
CA ALA A 79 14.12 -0.53 23.74
C ALA A 79 15.15 -1.48 24.37
N VAL A 80 15.71 -1.13 25.53
CA VAL A 80 16.63 -2.01 26.27
C VAL A 80 15.89 -3.23 26.82
N ARG A 81 14.66 -3.05 27.34
CA ARG A 81 13.85 -4.13 27.91
C ARG A 81 13.44 -5.17 26.85
N ILE A 82 13.00 -4.70 25.67
CA ILE A 82 12.45 -5.56 24.62
C ILE A 82 13.58 -6.14 23.75
N GLY A 83 14.63 -5.35 23.49
CA GLY A 83 15.76 -5.77 22.67
C GLY A 83 15.33 -6.27 21.29
N ASN A 84 15.94 -7.35 20.82
CA ASN A 84 15.69 -7.92 19.50
C ASN A 84 14.33 -8.59 19.36
N VAL A 85 13.60 -8.84 20.46
CA VAL A 85 12.27 -9.46 20.42
C VAL A 85 11.24 -8.56 19.71
N ILE A 86 11.55 -7.24 19.57
CA ILE A 86 10.72 -6.30 18.80
C ILE A 86 10.53 -6.72 17.33
N PHE A 87 11.44 -7.51 16.77
CA PHE A 87 11.34 -7.99 15.39
C PHE A 87 10.42 -9.20 15.22
N VAL A 88 10.05 -9.87 16.31
CA VAL A 88 9.21 -11.08 16.26
C VAL A 88 7.86 -10.82 15.58
N PRO A 89 7.09 -9.77 15.89
CA PRO A 89 5.85 -9.49 15.18
C PRO A 89 6.03 -9.33 13.66
N ALA A 90 7.10 -8.66 13.22
CA ALA A 90 7.39 -8.48 11.80
C ALA A 90 7.72 -9.82 11.11
N LEU A 91 8.52 -10.67 11.76
CA LEU A 91 8.82 -12.01 11.26
C LEU A 91 7.57 -12.89 11.21
N LEU A 92 6.69 -12.81 12.22
CA LEU A 92 5.42 -13.54 12.22
C LEU A 92 4.55 -13.17 11.02
N VAL A 93 4.47 -11.90 10.63
CA VAL A 93 3.72 -11.50 9.43
C VAL A 93 4.24 -12.24 8.20
N GLY A 94 5.54 -12.24 7.96
CA GLY A 94 6.14 -12.92 6.81
C GLY A 94 5.93 -14.44 6.83
N ILE A 95 6.24 -15.08 7.96
CA ILE A 95 6.16 -16.54 8.11
C ILE A 95 4.72 -17.02 7.96
N ILE A 96 3.77 -16.41 8.67
CA ILE A 96 2.36 -16.84 8.64
C ILE A 96 1.76 -16.59 7.26
N THR A 97 2.05 -15.43 6.62
CA THR A 97 1.60 -15.15 5.27
C THR A 97 2.11 -16.19 4.28
N PHE A 98 3.40 -16.54 4.39
CA PHE A 98 4.00 -17.57 3.55
C PHE A 98 3.33 -18.94 3.77
N ILE A 99 3.18 -19.36 5.02
CA ILE A 99 2.54 -20.65 5.35
C ILE A 99 1.13 -20.72 4.80
N ILE A 100 0.30 -19.69 5.04
CA ILE A 100 -1.08 -19.67 4.57
C ILE A 100 -1.14 -19.60 3.05
N GLY A 101 -0.33 -18.74 2.43
CA GLY A 101 -0.32 -18.55 0.98
C GLY A 101 0.18 -19.78 0.22
N PHE A 102 1.12 -20.54 0.80
CA PHE A 102 1.72 -21.69 0.13
C PHE A 102 0.99 -23.00 0.43
N PHE A 103 0.58 -23.22 1.68
CA PHE A 103 -0.01 -24.50 2.12
C PHE A 103 -1.53 -24.52 2.15
N THR A 104 -2.19 -23.37 1.93
CA THR A 104 -3.66 -23.31 1.93
C THR A 104 -4.20 -22.70 0.63
N LYS A 105 -5.49 -22.95 0.36
CA LYS A 105 -6.20 -22.35 -0.77
C LYS A 105 -6.73 -20.94 -0.49
N LEU A 106 -6.47 -20.39 0.70
CA LEU A 106 -6.97 -19.07 1.11
C LEU A 106 -6.27 -17.91 0.38
N GLY A 107 -5.05 -18.16 -0.10
CA GLY A 107 -4.25 -17.15 -0.79
C GLY A 107 -3.46 -16.22 0.15
N ALA A 108 -2.44 -15.58 -0.40
CA ALA A 108 -1.49 -14.77 0.37
C ALA A 108 -2.13 -13.51 1.00
N LEU A 109 -3.14 -12.90 0.35
CA LEU A 109 -3.81 -11.70 0.89
C LEU A 109 -4.61 -12.00 2.16
N VAL A 110 -5.33 -13.14 2.19
CA VAL A 110 -6.03 -13.59 3.40
C VAL A 110 -5.01 -13.95 4.47
N GLY A 111 -3.93 -14.64 4.08
CA GLY A 111 -2.80 -14.95 4.94
C GLY A 111 -2.20 -13.72 5.59
N LEU A 112 -2.00 -12.65 4.84
CA LEU A 112 -1.49 -11.37 5.35
C LEU A 112 -2.43 -10.75 6.40
N GLY A 113 -3.74 -10.79 6.16
CA GLY A 113 -4.73 -10.29 7.12
C GLY A 113 -4.70 -11.06 8.45
N ILE A 114 -4.68 -12.39 8.39
CA ILE A 114 -4.58 -13.25 9.58
C ILE A 114 -3.25 -13.01 10.29
N ALA A 115 -2.16 -12.96 9.55
CA ALA A 115 -0.82 -12.70 10.06
C ALA A 115 -0.73 -11.36 10.79
N ALA A 116 -1.33 -10.31 10.25
CA ALA A 116 -1.37 -8.99 10.87
C ALA A 116 -2.10 -9.00 12.22
N ILE A 117 -3.20 -9.73 12.33
CA ILE A 117 -3.95 -9.86 13.59
C ILE A 117 -3.10 -10.60 14.65
N ILE A 118 -2.46 -11.71 14.26
CA ILE A 118 -1.60 -12.49 15.17
C ILE A 118 -0.37 -11.67 15.58
N ALA A 119 0.26 -10.97 14.63
CA ALA A 119 1.41 -10.12 14.91
C ALA A 119 1.06 -8.94 15.82
N MET A 120 -0.14 -8.36 15.68
CA MET A 120 -0.64 -7.33 16.59
C MET A 120 -0.80 -7.89 18.02
N GLY A 121 -1.38 -9.08 18.16
CA GLY A 121 -1.47 -9.77 19.46
C GLY A 121 -0.09 -10.01 20.08
N ALA A 122 0.86 -10.53 19.30
CA ALA A 122 2.24 -10.73 19.74
C ALA A 122 2.93 -9.42 20.13
N ALA A 123 2.76 -8.35 19.35
CA ALA A 123 3.30 -7.03 19.66
C ALA A 123 2.76 -6.49 20.98
N LEU A 124 1.45 -6.57 21.21
CA LEU A 124 0.82 -6.14 22.46
C LEU A 124 1.31 -6.96 23.66
N TYR A 125 1.50 -8.27 23.50
CA TYR A 125 2.04 -9.15 24.52
C TYR A 125 3.49 -8.80 24.88
N ILE A 126 4.36 -8.64 23.89
CA ILE A 126 5.78 -8.28 24.06
C ILE A 126 5.95 -6.92 24.70
N THR A 127 5.19 -5.93 24.21
CA THR A 127 5.27 -4.55 24.69
C THR A 127 4.53 -4.33 26.00
N LYS A 128 3.75 -5.32 26.46
CA LYS A 128 2.79 -5.19 27.58
C LYS A 128 1.84 -4.00 27.38
N GLY A 129 1.56 -3.67 26.11
CA GLY A 129 0.69 -2.59 25.71
C GLY A 129 -0.79 -2.95 25.88
N SER A 130 -1.63 -1.95 26.06
CA SER A 130 -3.07 -2.13 26.04
C SER A 130 -3.60 -2.10 24.61
N PHE A 131 -4.75 -2.76 24.37
CA PHE A 131 -5.44 -2.72 23.07
C PHE A 131 -5.69 -1.27 22.61
N ASN A 132 -6.05 -0.39 23.55
CA ASN A 132 -6.30 1.02 23.28
C ASN A 132 -5.03 1.76 22.77
N GLN A 133 -3.86 1.42 23.32
CA GLN A 133 -2.59 1.94 22.82
C GLN A 133 -2.30 1.45 21.39
N GLY A 134 -2.58 0.18 21.09
CA GLY A 134 -2.45 -0.36 19.74
C GLY A 134 -3.33 0.37 18.71
N PHE A 135 -4.58 0.68 19.06
CA PHE A 135 -5.45 1.48 18.20
C PHE A 135 -4.97 2.92 18.01
N HIS A 136 -4.43 3.54 19.07
CA HIS A 136 -3.87 4.90 18.96
C HIS A 136 -2.66 4.95 18.04
N GLU A 137 -1.75 3.98 18.16
CA GLU A 137 -0.60 3.89 17.27
C GLU A 137 -1.01 3.53 15.84
N GLY A 138 -1.96 2.62 15.67
CA GLY A 138 -2.55 2.30 14.37
C GLY A 138 -3.15 3.53 13.69
N ARG A 139 -3.92 4.34 14.43
CA ARG A 139 -4.47 5.60 13.93
C ARG A 139 -3.38 6.58 13.51
N ARG A 140 -2.32 6.72 14.29
CA ARG A 140 -1.16 7.57 13.95
C ARG A 140 -0.51 7.14 12.64
N LEU A 141 -0.35 5.83 12.43
CA LEU A 141 0.22 5.28 11.19
C LEU A 141 -0.72 5.51 10.00
N ILE A 142 -2.02 5.30 10.18
CA ILE A 142 -3.03 5.55 9.14
C ILE A 142 -3.03 7.04 8.74
N ASP A 143 -3.00 7.96 9.70
CA ASP A 143 -2.91 9.40 9.41
C ASP A 143 -1.58 9.79 8.75
N ALA A 144 -0.49 9.07 9.04
CA ALA A 144 0.79 9.28 8.35
C ALA A 144 0.74 8.84 6.88
N ILE A 145 0.04 7.75 6.57
CA ILE A 145 -0.23 7.32 5.19
C ILE A 145 -1.08 8.38 4.47
N GLY A 146 -2.12 8.89 5.14
CA GLY A 146 -2.95 9.98 4.65
C GLY A 146 -3.55 9.71 3.27
N TRP A 147 -3.43 10.69 2.37
CA TRP A 147 -3.99 10.62 1.01
C TRP A 147 -3.37 9.52 0.14
N THR A 148 -2.15 9.08 0.46
CA THR A 148 -1.50 8.02 -0.32
C THR A 148 -2.23 6.68 -0.24
N ALA A 149 -3.14 6.52 0.74
CA ALA A 149 -4.01 5.35 0.85
C ALA A 149 -4.87 5.12 -0.40
N ILE A 150 -5.35 6.20 -1.06
CA ILE A 150 -6.15 6.08 -2.29
C ILE A 150 -5.30 5.97 -3.55
N LEU A 151 -3.98 6.16 -3.45
CA LEU A 151 -3.11 6.17 -4.62
C LEU A 151 -3.15 4.84 -5.37
N SER A 152 -3.18 3.71 -4.68
CA SER A 152 -3.28 2.39 -5.29
C SER A 152 -4.58 2.22 -6.10
N GLN A 153 -5.70 2.74 -5.62
CA GLN A 153 -6.98 2.70 -6.33
C GLN A 153 -6.96 3.60 -7.57
N LEU A 154 -6.40 4.82 -7.45
CA LEU A 154 -6.26 5.74 -8.59
C LEU A 154 -5.35 5.15 -9.66
N LEU A 155 -4.24 4.51 -9.28
CA LEU A 155 -3.31 3.89 -10.22
C LEU A 155 -3.92 2.66 -10.90
N ALA A 156 -4.71 1.86 -10.18
CA ALA A 156 -5.45 0.75 -10.78
C ALA A 156 -6.47 1.27 -11.81
N ALA A 157 -7.20 2.35 -11.50
CA ALA A 157 -8.11 3.00 -12.44
C ALA A 157 -7.36 3.55 -13.67
N LEU A 158 -6.21 4.17 -13.49
CA LEU A 158 -5.36 4.64 -14.57
C LEU A 158 -4.89 3.50 -15.47
N GLY A 159 -4.44 2.38 -14.89
CA GLY A 159 -4.07 1.17 -15.64
C GLY A 159 -5.22 0.62 -16.47
N TYR A 160 -6.43 0.62 -15.91
CA TYR A 160 -7.65 0.22 -16.65
C TYR A 160 -7.95 1.16 -17.82
N LEU A 161 -7.84 2.49 -17.61
CA LEU A 161 -8.02 3.49 -18.68
C LEU A 161 -6.99 3.31 -19.81
N PHE A 162 -5.74 3.06 -19.48
CA PHE A 162 -4.70 2.78 -20.49
C PHE A 162 -5.00 1.52 -21.29
N ASN A 163 -5.53 0.49 -20.64
CA ASN A 163 -5.95 -0.73 -21.32
C ASN A 163 -7.11 -0.44 -22.30
N LEU A 164 -8.15 0.28 -21.86
CA LEU A 164 -9.27 0.69 -22.72
C LEU A 164 -8.83 1.58 -23.88
N ALA A 165 -7.90 2.51 -23.64
CA ALA A 165 -7.35 3.39 -24.66
C ALA A 165 -6.42 2.68 -25.66
N GLY A 166 -6.13 1.39 -25.45
CA GLY A 166 -5.28 0.60 -26.34
C GLY A 166 -3.78 0.97 -26.26
N VAL A 167 -3.37 1.74 -25.26
CA VAL A 167 -1.97 2.15 -25.08
C VAL A 167 -1.05 0.93 -25.02
N GLY A 168 -1.48 -0.14 -24.34
CA GLY A 168 -0.72 -1.40 -24.27
C GLY A 168 -0.45 -2.02 -25.65
N LYS A 169 -1.42 -1.96 -26.57
CA LYS A 169 -1.25 -2.46 -27.96
C LYS A 169 -0.22 -1.64 -28.74
N ILE A 170 -0.23 -0.31 -28.60
CA ILE A 170 0.73 0.58 -29.26
C ILE A 170 2.16 0.29 -28.76
N ILE A 171 2.34 0.19 -27.45
CA ILE A 171 3.65 -0.13 -26.87
C ILE A 171 4.10 -1.55 -27.27
N SER A 172 3.20 -2.52 -27.19
CA SER A 172 3.50 -3.91 -27.61
C SER A 172 3.94 -3.98 -29.07
N SER A 173 3.22 -3.29 -29.99
CA SER A 173 3.60 -3.23 -31.41
C SER A 173 4.94 -2.53 -31.63
N ALA A 174 5.21 -1.45 -30.93
CA ALA A 174 6.49 -0.75 -30.99
C ALA A 174 7.63 -1.64 -30.48
N VAL A 175 7.44 -2.37 -29.38
CA VAL A 175 8.46 -3.30 -28.86
C VAL A 175 8.64 -4.47 -29.84
N ALA A 176 7.58 -5.05 -30.37
CA ALA A 176 7.65 -6.18 -31.31
C ALA A 176 8.35 -5.80 -32.64
N SER A 177 8.36 -4.52 -33.03
CA SER A 177 9.09 -4.06 -34.22
C SER A 177 10.62 -4.07 -34.04
N VAL A 178 11.11 -4.05 -32.81
CA VAL A 178 12.54 -3.97 -32.48
C VAL A 178 13.03 -5.26 -31.81
N VAL A 179 12.17 -5.91 -31.03
CA VAL A 179 12.49 -7.11 -30.24
C VAL A 179 11.85 -8.32 -30.91
N PRO A 180 12.65 -9.32 -31.33
CA PRO A 180 12.12 -10.58 -31.85
C PRO A 180 11.27 -11.27 -30.79
N ALA A 181 9.99 -11.49 -31.12
CA ALA A 181 9.01 -12.06 -30.19
C ALA A 181 9.36 -13.50 -29.76
N ASP A 182 10.12 -14.23 -30.59
CA ASP A 182 10.52 -15.61 -30.32
C ASP A 182 11.64 -15.72 -29.27
N ASN A 183 12.32 -14.63 -28.99
CA ASN A 183 13.41 -14.62 -28.02
C ASN A 183 12.98 -14.13 -26.65
N VAL A 184 12.61 -15.09 -25.79
CA VAL A 184 12.13 -14.81 -24.41
C VAL A 184 13.09 -13.90 -23.63
N PHE A 185 14.41 -14.09 -23.77
CA PHE A 185 15.39 -13.29 -23.07
C PHE A 185 15.32 -11.82 -23.48
N LEU A 186 15.24 -11.53 -24.78
CA LEU A 186 15.13 -10.15 -25.26
C LEU A 186 13.80 -9.51 -24.87
N VAL A 187 12.72 -10.27 -24.82
CA VAL A 187 11.40 -9.79 -24.34
C VAL A 187 11.47 -9.45 -22.84
N VAL A 188 12.13 -10.28 -22.02
CA VAL A 188 12.34 -9.99 -20.59
C VAL A 188 13.18 -8.73 -20.41
N VAL A 189 14.27 -8.59 -21.17
CA VAL A 189 15.12 -7.39 -21.14
C VAL A 189 14.32 -6.15 -21.53
N ALA A 190 13.50 -6.21 -22.59
CA ALA A 190 12.63 -5.12 -23.01
C ALA A 190 11.59 -4.76 -21.94
N TYR A 191 11.01 -5.76 -21.27
CA TYR A 191 10.11 -5.55 -20.15
C TYR A 191 10.80 -4.83 -18.98
N CYS A 192 11.99 -5.28 -18.60
CA CYS A 192 12.77 -4.66 -17.52
C CYS A 192 13.18 -3.21 -17.86
N ILE A 193 13.68 -2.97 -19.07
CA ILE A 193 14.05 -1.63 -19.54
C ILE A 193 12.81 -0.73 -19.60
N GLY A 194 11.69 -1.24 -20.11
CA GLY A 194 10.43 -0.54 -20.15
C GLY A 194 9.97 -0.13 -18.74
N MET A 195 10.06 -1.02 -17.76
CA MET A 195 9.74 -0.72 -16.36
C MET A 195 10.61 0.42 -15.82
N VAL A 196 11.92 0.37 -16.05
CA VAL A 196 12.86 1.42 -15.59
C VAL A 196 12.53 2.76 -16.25
N ILE A 197 12.42 2.81 -17.57
CA ILE A 197 12.15 4.04 -18.32
C ILE A 197 10.82 4.67 -17.89
N PHE A 198 9.75 3.87 -17.83
CA PHE A 198 8.45 4.39 -17.45
C PHE A 198 8.40 4.81 -15.96
N THR A 199 9.10 4.11 -15.08
CA THR A 199 9.24 4.54 -13.68
C THR A 199 9.94 5.89 -13.59
N MET A 200 10.97 6.13 -14.39
CA MET A 200 11.67 7.40 -14.44
C MET A 200 10.80 8.54 -15.00
N ILE A 201 10.06 8.27 -16.09
CA ILE A 201 9.19 9.26 -16.73
C ILE A 201 8.01 9.61 -15.81
N MET A 202 7.36 8.60 -15.22
CA MET A 202 6.15 8.81 -14.42
C MET A 202 6.45 9.18 -12.97
N GLY A 203 7.70 9.04 -12.53
CA GLY A 203 8.09 9.25 -11.12
C GLY A 203 7.40 8.28 -10.14
N ASN A 204 6.72 7.24 -10.66
CA ASN A 204 5.94 6.31 -9.88
C ASN A 204 5.97 4.91 -10.50
N ALA A 205 6.56 3.97 -9.76
CA ALA A 205 6.72 2.59 -10.21
C ALA A 205 5.38 1.82 -10.33
N PHE A 206 4.37 2.15 -9.53
CA PHE A 206 3.06 1.48 -9.63
C PHE A 206 2.34 1.81 -10.94
N ALA A 207 2.42 3.06 -11.39
CA ALA A 207 1.86 3.46 -12.68
C ALA A 207 2.61 2.80 -13.85
N ALA A 208 3.93 2.77 -13.78
CA ALA A 208 4.77 2.07 -14.76
C ALA A 208 4.46 0.57 -14.79
N PHE A 209 4.28 -0.07 -13.62
CA PHE A 209 3.89 -1.46 -13.51
C PHE A 209 2.59 -1.76 -14.25
N ALA A 210 1.53 -1.01 -13.98
CA ALA A 210 0.24 -1.22 -14.61
C ALA A 210 0.33 -1.09 -16.14
N MET A 211 1.09 -0.12 -16.64
CA MET A 211 1.24 0.14 -18.08
C MET A 211 2.12 -0.93 -18.76
N ILE A 212 3.34 -1.13 -18.29
CA ILE A 212 4.31 -1.99 -18.97
C ILE A 212 3.94 -3.46 -18.82
N THR A 213 3.37 -3.86 -17.69
CA THR A 213 2.88 -5.24 -17.52
C THR A 213 1.72 -5.54 -18.47
N SER A 214 0.79 -4.61 -18.68
CA SER A 214 -0.30 -4.79 -19.66
C SER A 214 0.19 -4.71 -21.11
N ALA A 215 1.25 -3.94 -21.38
CA ALA A 215 1.78 -3.76 -22.73
C ALA A 215 2.74 -4.87 -23.19
N ILE A 216 3.62 -5.33 -22.34
CA ILE A 216 4.68 -6.29 -22.66
C ILE A 216 4.53 -7.56 -21.82
N GLY A 217 4.38 -7.43 -20.50
CA GLY A 217 4.38 -8.56 -19.57
C GLY A 217 3.31 -9.58 -19.91
N VAL A 218 2.05 -9.17 -19.98
CA VAL A 218 0.93 -10.07 -20.26
C VAL A 218 0.95 -10.60 -21.69
N PRO A 219 0.96 -9.77 -22.77
CA PRO A 219 0.84 -10.29 -24.11
C PRO A 219 2.07 -11.08 -24.57
N MET A 220 3.29 -10.61 -24.26
CA MET A 220 4.49 -11.20 -24.81
C MET A 220 5.11 -12.25 -23.89
N LEU A 221 5.05 -12.12 -22.56
CA LEU A 221 5.64 -13.12 -21.66
C LEU A 221 4.60 -14.16 -21.21
N VAL A 222 3.42 -13.74 -20.73
CA VAL A 222 2.44 -14.68 -20.21
C VAL A 222 1.71 -15.39 -21.33
N VAL A 223 1.14 -14.67 -22.30
CA VAL A 223 0.30 -15.26 -23.36
C VAL A 223 1.15 -15.94 -24.42
N ALA A 224 2.19 -15.29 -24.95
CA ALA A 224 2.99 -15.84 -26.04
C ALA A 224 3.97 -16.93 -25.56
N HIS A 225 4.58 -16.78 -24.38
CA HIS A 225 5.61 -17.71 -23.88
C HIS A 225 5.17 -18.56 -22.69
N GLY A 226 3.93 -18.44 -22.22
CA GLY A 226 3.41 -19.23 -21.08
C GLY A 226 4.09 -18.95 -19.76
N ALA A 227 4.71 -17.78 -19.59
CA ALA A 227 5.39 -17.41 -18.36
C ALA A 227 4.40 -17.32 -17.18
N ASN A 228 4.87 -17.68 -15.99
CA ASN A 228 4.04 -17.61 -14.79
C ASN A 228 3.72 -16.14 -14.43
N PRO A 229 2.44 -15.73 -14.39
CA PRO A 229 2.06 -14.34 -14.08
C PRO A 229 2.57 -13.85 -12.73
N ALA A 230 2.68 -14.74 -11.72
CA ALA A 230 3.20 -14.37 -10.41
C ALA A 230 4.70 -14.06 -10.46
N ALA A 231 5.48 -14.80 -11.29
CA ALA A 231 6.90 -14.52 -11.48
C ALA A 231 7.11 -13.17 -12.19
N ILE A 232 6.31 -12.89 -13.23
CA ILE A 232 6.35 -11.59 -13.94
C ILE A 232 5.98 -10.45 -13.00
N GLY A 233 4.96 -10.62 -12.16
CA GLY A 233 4.58 -9.65 -11.14
C GLY A 233 5.70 -9.43 -10.10
N ALA A 234 6.37 -10.47 -9.64
CA ALA A 234 7.47 -10.38 -8.68
C ALA A 234 8.69 -9.64 -9.28
N ILE A 235 9.04 -9.92 -10.53
CA ILE A 235 10.10 -9.19 -11.24
C ILE A 235 9.74 -7.70 -11.32
N ALA A 236 8.52 -7.37 -11.73
CA ALA A 236 8.07 -5.99 -11.86
C ALA A 236 8.12 -5.23 -10.52
N VAL A 237 7.73 -5.86 -9.41
CA VAL A 237 7.77 -5.25 -8.08
C VAL A 237 9.21 -4.98 -7.63
N SER A 238 10.19 -5.80 -8.01
CA SER A 238 11.59 -5.56 -7.64
C SER A 238 12.14 -4.24 -8.19
N TYR A 239 11.62 -3.73 -9.30
CA TYR A 239 11.99 -2.44 -9.88
C TYR A 239 11.31 -1.24 -9.22
N THR A 240 10.34 -1.45 -8.35
CA THR A 240 9.67 -0.35 -7.62
C THR A 240 10.61 0.37 -6.64
N HIS A 241 11.73 -0.26 -6.29
CA HIS A 241 12.74 0.31 -5.39
C HIS A 241 13.80 1.16 -6.09
N LEU A 242 13.79 1.25 -7.42
CA LEU A 242 14.60 2.21 -8.16
C LEU A 242 14.00 3.62 -8.04
N THR A 243 13.98 4.14 -6.84
CA THR A 243 13.70 5.55 -6.61
C THR A 243 14.98 6.34 -6.90
N LEU A 244 14.90 7.28 -7.85
CA LEU A 244 15.92 8.32 -7.93
C LEU A 244 15.98 9.01 -6.56
N PRO A 245 17.18 9.26 -5.99
CA PRO A 245 17.28 10.04 -4.79
C PRO A 245 16.65 11.40 -5.05
N THR A 246 15.42 11.59 -4.58
CA THR A 246 14.82 12.91 -4.51
C THR A 246 15.67 13.68 -3.51
N THR A 247 16.43 14.63 -3.99
CA THR A 247 17.07 15.63 -3.15
C THR A 247 15.96 16.33 -2.37
N GLU A 248 15.77 15.89 -1.14
CA GLU A 248 14.99 16.66 -0.17
C GLU A 248 15.67 18.03 -0.04
N ARG A 249 14.99 19.05 -0.54
CA ARG A 249 15.23 20.45 -0.17
C ARG A 249 14.19 20.89 0.84
#